data_217b7877b43886f635f476d8e0f42e38
#
_entry.id   217b7877b43886f635f476d8e0f42e38
#
_cell.length_a   1.000
_cell.length_b   1.000
_cell.length_c   1.000
_cell.angle_alpha   90.00
_cell.angle_beta   90.00
_cell.angle_gamma   90.00
#
_symmetry.space_group_name_H-M   'P 1'
#
loop_
_entity.id
_entity.type
_entity.pdbx_description
1 polymer ?
#
loop_
_entity_poly.entity_id
_entity_poly.type
_entity_poly.pdbx_seq_one_letter_code
_entity_poly.pdbx_strand_id
1 'polypeptide(L)'
;MATGRARRRGGQAVKVVVTGPFAAGKTTLIRTISEITVLSTERGVTDSTRKRKAETTVAMDFGRITIDRDLVLYLFGTPGQDRFDFMWEILGEGMIGYLLLVDASREDSVQEAAGILDAFRTMARVPYVVALNRASAENHALVDSVRQQLQIPSDVAILECDATDKESVKNVLLALLYAVLDDVETEAVRA
;
A
#
# COMPACT_ATOMS: atom_id res chain seq x y z
N MET A 1 -3.79 45.92 -22.34
CA MET A 1 -4.08 44.49 -22.56
C MET A 1 -3.28 43.70 -21.54
N ALA A 2 -3.92 43.28 -20.45
CA ALA A 2 -3.27 42.51 -19.40
C ALA A 2 -3.55 41.02 -19.62
N THR A 3 -2.55 40.28 -20.09
CA THR A 3 -2.61 38.83 -20.22
C THR A 3 -2.55 38.20 -18.85
N GLY A 4 -3.71 37.82 -18.34
CA GLY A 4 -3.83 37.03 -17.09
C GLY A 4 -3.13 35.67 -17.26
N ARG A 5 -1.98 35.55 -16.65
CA ARG A 5 -1.24 34.29 -16.52
C ARG A 5 -2.05 33.38 -15.57
N ALA A 6 -2.83 32.48 -16.12
CA ALA A 6 -3.51 31.46 -15.35
C ALA A 6 -2.44 30.72 -14.49
N ARG A 7 -2.49 30.90 -13.19
CA ARG A 7 -1.74 30.07 -12.24
C ARG A 7 -2.19 28.63 -12.49
N ARG A 8 -1.31 27.79 -13.04
CA ARG A 8 -1.45 26.34 -13.00
C ARG A 8 -1.53 25.98 -11.50
N ARG A 9 -2.71 25.64 -11.03
CA ARG A 9 -2.85 24.96 -9.74
C ARG A 9 -2.06 23.65 -9.91
N GLY A 10 -0.92 23.56 -9.23
CA GLY A 10 -0.18 22.29 -9.16
C GLY A 10 -1.10 21.26 -8.56
N GLY A 11 -1.30 20.13 -9.26
CA GLY A 11 -2.15 19.05 -8.75
C GLY A 11 -1.72 18.62 -7.35
N GLN A 12 -2.70 18.35 -6.51
CA GLN A 12 -2.45 17.85 -5.15
C GLN A 12 -1.84 16.46 -5.25
N ALA A 13 -0.70 16.26 -4.61
CA ALA A 13 -0.05 14.97 -4.52
C ALA A 13 -0.34 14.36 -3.15
N VAL A 14 -0.84 13.13 -3.14
CA VAL A 14 -1.12 12.37 -1.93
C VAL A 14 -0.33 11.07 -1.92
N LYS A 15 0.03 10.61 -0.74
CA LYS A 15 0.89 9.45 -0.53
C LYS A 15 0.09 8.31 0.10
N VAL A 16 0.17 7.15 -0.53
CA VAL A 16 -0.36 5.88 -0.02
C VAL A 16 0.79 4.88 0.11
N VAL A 17 0.78 4.13 1.19
CA VAL A 17 1.75 3.04 1.42
C VAL A 17 1.09 1.70 1.13
N VAL A 18 1.78 0.84 0.39
CA VAL A 18 1.41 -0.56 0.17
C VAL A 18 2.35 -1.42 1.01
N THR A 19 1.82 -2.00 2.07
CA THR A 19 2.58 -2.84 3.01
C THR A 19 2.07 -4.28 3.01
N GLY A 20 2.75 -5.16 3.71
CA GLY A 20 2.39 -6.57 3.85
C GLY A 20 3.60 -7.48 3.80
N PRO A 21 3.42 -8.77 4.07
CA PRO A 21 4.47 -9.78 4.14
C PRO A 21 5.35 -9.88 2.90
N PHE A 22 6.48 -10.55 3.06
CA PHE A 22 7.34 -10.86 1.92
C PHE A 22 6.58 -11.71 0.90
N ALA A 23 6.79 -11.43 -0.39
CA ALA A 23 6.13 -12.10 -1.52
C ALA A 23 4.59 -11.98 -1.58
N ALA A 24 3.94 -11.11 -0.78
CA ALA A 24 2.49 -10.88 -0.85
C ALA A 24 2.01 -10.31 -2.19
N GLY A 25 2.92 -9.77 -3.03
CA GLY A 25 2.58 -9.24 -4.35
C GLY A 25 2.61 -7.71 -4.45
N LYS A 26 3.19 -7.00 -3.46
CA LYS A 26 3.26 -5.52 -3.42
C LYS A 26 3.84 -4.89 -4.68
N THR A 27 5.01 -5.36 -5.10
CA THR A 27 5.68 -4.91 -6.33
C THR A 27 4.80 -5.14 -7.57
N THR A 28 4.13 -6.29 -7.65
CA THR A 28 3.21 -6.62 -8.74
C THR A 28 2.04 -5.66 -8.76
N LEU A 29 1.38 -5.46 -7.62
CA LEU A 29 0.25 -4.54 -7.48
C LEU A 29 0.63 -3.12 -7.94
N ILE A 30 1.76 -2.58 -7.47
CA ILE A 30 2.21 -1.24 -7.84
C ILE A 30 2.52 -1.18 -9.34
N ARG A 31 3.18 -2.18 -9.91
CA ARG A 31 3.47 -2.24 -11.36
C ARG A 31 2.23 -2.31 -12.22
N THR A 32 1.21 -3.04 -11.79
CA THR A 32 -0.04 -3.22 -12.52
C THR A 32 -0.80 -1.92 -12.71
N ILE A 33 -0.76 -1.02 -11.71
CA ILE A 33 -1.55 0.21 -11.73
C ILE A 33 -0.74 1.46 -12.09
N SER A 34 0.58 1.45 -11.93
CA SER A 34 1.44 2.62 -12.12
C SER A 34 1.48 3.08 -13.58
N GLU A 35 1.37 4.38 -13.79
CA GLU A 35 1.54 5.06 -15.08
C GLU A 35 3.00 5.27 -15.47
N ILE A 36 3.91 5.10 -14.52
CA ILE A 36 5.35 5.22 -14.75
C ILE A 36 6.03 3.86 -14.55
N THR A 37 7.22 3.69 -15.11
CA THR A 37 8.04 2.54 -14.80
C THR A 37 8.33 2.51 -13.31
N VAL A 38 7.94 1.41 -12.64
CA VAL A 38 8.15 1.27 -11.20
C VAL A 38 9.64 1.18 -10.92
N LEU A 39 10.12 2.10 -10.10
CA LEU A 39 11.48 2.07 -9.58
C LEU A 39 11.50 1.05 -8.45
N SER A 40 12.06 -0.12 -8.72
CA SER A 40 12.34 -1.13 -7.69
C SER A 40 13.84 -1.14 -7.44
N THR A 41 14.22 -0.95 -6.20
CA THR A 41 15.63 -1.01 -5.80
C THR A 41 16.06 -2.44 -5.48
N GLU A 42 15.18 -3.43 -5.65
CA GLU A 42 15.56 -4.85 -5.58
C GLU A 42 16.50 -5.19 -6.74
N ARG A 43 17.80 -5.17 -6.48
CA ARG A 43 18.74 -5.91 -7.31
C ARG A 43 18.83 -7.32 -6.77
N GLY A 44 18.39 -8.28 -7.57
CA GLY A 44 18.73 -9.67 -7.34
C GLY A 44 20.23 -9.77 -7.19
N VAL A 45 20.72 -10.15 -6.00
CA VAL A 45 22.13 -10.48 -5.77
C VAL A 45 22.37 -11.84 -6.43
N THR A 46 22.49 -11.84 -7.75
CA THR A 46 23.20 -12.87 -8.48
C THR A 46 24.59 -12.31 -8.71
N ASP A 47 25.53 -12.59 -7.87
CA ASP A 47 26.84 -13.10 -8.19
C ASP A 47 27.91 -12.78 -7.12
N SER A 48 28.70 -13.74 -6.84
CA SER A 48 30.13 -14.00 -6.47
C SER A 48 31.05 -12.87 -5.93
N THR A 49 30.60 -11.66 -5.58
CA THR A 49 31.44 -10.65 -4.92
C THR A 49 31.05 -10.42 -3.46
N ARG A 50 30.98 -11.49 -2.70
CA ARG A 50 30.59 -11.54 -1.28
C ARG A 50 31.61 -10.92 -0.30
N LYS A 51 32.54 -10.12 -0.77
CA LYS A 51 33.57 -9.49 0.09
C LYS A 51 33.84 -8.06 -0.37
N ARG A 52 33.06 -7.12 0.16
CA ARG A 52 33.29 -5.67 0.30
C ARG A 52 32.11 -4.84 -0.16
N LYS A 53 31.30 -4.50 0.77
CA LYS A 53 30.54 -3.28 1.06
C LYS A 53 29.22 -3.67 1.69
N ALA A 54 29.07 -3.35 2.95
CA ALA A 54 27.82 -3.34 3.67
C ALA A 54 26.98 -2.11 3.23
N GLU A 55 26.70 -1.99 1.93
CA GLU A 55 25.68 -1.09 1.43
C GLU A 55 24.43 -1.94 1.26
N THR A 56 23.57 -1.91 2.28
CA THR A 56 22.23 -2.51 2.20
C THR A 56 21.40 -1.68 1.25
N THR A 57 21.24 -2.14 0.02
CA THR A 57 20.26 -1.55 -0.90
C THR A 57 18.88 -1.90 -0.38
N VAL A 58 18.14 -0.91 0.13
CA VAL A 58 16.80 -1.12 0.61
C VAL A 58 15.86 -1.24 -0.58
N ALA A 59 15.14 -2.34 -0.65
CA ALA A 59 14.17 -2.59 -1.70
C ALA A 59 12.87 -1.81 -1.41
N MET A 60 12.61 -0.78 -2.18
CA MET A 60 11.38 0.00 -2.14
C MET A 60 10.80 0.10 -3.55
N ASP A 61 9.50 -0.11 -3.66
CA ASP A 61 8.79 0.12 -4.91
C ASP A 61 8.15 1.51 -4.89
N PHE A 62 8.24 2.22 -6.01
CA PHE A 62 7.60 3.51 -6.19
C PHE A 62 6.79 3.53 -7.48
N GLY A 63 5.52 3.90 -7.36
CA GLY A 63 4.60 4.06 -8.46
C GLY A 63 3.83 5.38 -8.40
N ARG A 64 3.23 5.75 -9.52
CA ARG A 64 2.43 6.98 -9.66
C ARG A 64 1.18 6.71 -10.47
N ILE A 65 0.05 7.30 -10.02
CA ILE A 65 -1.23 7.27 -10.73
C ILE A 65 -1.80 8.68 -10.74
N THR A 66 -2.30 9.12 -11.88
CA THR A 66 -3.09 10.35 -11.99
C THR A 66 -4.57 9.97 -11.80
N ILE A 67 -5.18 10.44 -10.72
CA ILE A 67 -6.59 10.16 -10.42
C ILE A 67 -7.48 11.13 -11.17
N ASP A 68 -7.12 12.43 -11.16
CA ASP A 68 -7.80 13.50 -11.89
C ASP A 68 -6.78 14.58 -12.25
N ARG A 69 -7.22 15.63 -12.96
CA ARG A 69 -6.38 16.76 -13.42
C ARG A 69 -5.59 17.41 -12.30
N ASP A 70 -6.15 17.39 -11.08
CA ASP A 70 -5.60 18.06 -9.91
C ASP A 70 -5.19 17.10 -8.79
N LEU A 71 -5.27 15.76 -8.99
CA LEU A 71 -4.94 14.77 -7.97
C LEU A 71 -4.01 13.67 -8.51
N VAL A 72 -2.84 13.57 -7.90
CA VAL A 72 -1.85 12.51 -8.18
C VAL A 72 -1.64 11.66 -6.94
N LEU A 73 -1.72 10.36 -7.11
CA LEU A 73 -1.46 9.38 -6.07
C LEU A 73 -0.06 8.79 -6.24
N TYR A 74 0.76 8.91 -5.21
CA TYR A 74 2.04 8.24 -5.11
C TYR A 74 1.90 6.98 -4.28
N LEU A 75 2.35 5.86 -4.83
CA LEU A 75 2.35 4.55 -4.18
C LEU A 75 3.77 4.19 -3.75
N PHE A 76 3.93 3.86 -2.48
CA PHE A 76 5.19 3.41 -1.92
C PHE A 76 5.03 2.00 -1.37
N GLY A 77 5.74 1.03 -1.96
CA GLY A 77 5.78 -0.34 -1.46
C GLY A 77 6.85 -0.52 -0.38
N THR A 78 6.47 -1.06 0.77
CA THR A 78 7.43 -1.35 1.84
C THR A 78 8.20 -2.63 1.56
N PRO A 79 9.45 -2.73 2.04
CA PRO A 79 10.11 -4.03 2.15
C PRO A 79 9.28 -4.98 3.02
N GLY A 80 9.11 -6.21 2.57
CA GLY A 80 8.35 -7.23 3.32
C GLY A 80 9.18 -8.06 4.29
N GLN A 81 10.45 -7.72 4.51
CA GLN A 81 11.34 -8.43 5.42
C GLN A 81 11.50 -7.64 6.71
N ASP A 82 11.38 -8.30 7.86
CA ASP A 82 11.42 -7.69 9.19
C ASP A 82 12.69 -6.87 9.48
N ARG A 83 13.82 -7.25 8.89
CA ARG A 83 15.08 -6.49 9.03
C ARG A 83 15.03 -5.05 8.49
N PHE A 84 13.95 -4.67 7.82
CA PHE A 84 13.75 -3.34 7.24
C PHE A 84 12.57 -2.59 7.87
N ASP A 85 12.15 -2.98 9.07
CA ASP A 85 11.07 -2.35 9.83
C ASP A 85 11.30 -0.84 10.06
N PHE A 86 12.57 -0.43 10.26
CA PHE A 86 12.96 0.98 10.37
C PHE A 86 12.53 1.84 9.16
N MET A 87 12.31 1.21 7.98
CA MET A 87 11.82 1.90 6.79
C MET A 87 10.34 2.22 6.86
N TRP A 88 9.59 1.50 7.66
CA TRP A 88 8.14 1.71 7.76
C TRP A 88 7.81 3.09 8.33
N GLU A 89 8.58 3.56 9.31
CA GLU A 89 8.42 4.90 9.87
C GLU A 89 8.68 5.97 8.79
N ILE A 90 9.78 5.85 8.05
CA ILE A 90 10.14 6.80 6.99
C ILE A 90 9.10 6.79 5.87
N LEU A 91 8.63 5.61 5.47
CA LEU A 91 7.64 5.47 4.42
C LEU A 91 6.23 5.87 4.90
N GLY A 92 5.92 5.69 6.18
CA GLY A 92 4.66 6.08 6.78
C GLY A 92 4.47 7.58 6.96
N GLU A 93 5.58 8.34 7.05
CA GLU A 93 5.49 9.79 7.25
C GLU A 93 4.72 10.48 6.10
N GLY A 94 3.67 11.21 6.45
CA GLY A 94 2.84 11.97 5.49
C GLY A 94 1.95 11.11 4.59
N MET A 95 1.75 9.82 4.89
CA MET A 95 0.76 9.01 4.18
C MET A 95 -0.66 9.42 4.60
N ILE A 96 -1.59 9.40 3.64
CA ILE A 96 -3.02 9.62 3.90
C ILE A 96 -3.76 8.34 4.26
N GLY A 97 -3.17 7.19 4.00
CA GLY A 97 -3.69 5.87 4.27
C GLY A 97 -2.74 4.78 3.78
N TYR A 98 -3.03 3.53 4.13
CA TYR A 98 -2.22 2.40 3.67
C TYR A 98 -3.07 1.19 3.28
N LEU A 99 -2.50 0.38 2.39
CA LEU A 99 -3.03 -0.90 1.95
C LEU A 99 -2.18 -2.03 2.53
N LEU A 100 -2.80 -2.90 3.32
CA LEU A 100 -2.18 -4.14 3.77
C LEU A 100 -2.50 -5.26 2.76
N LEU A 101 -1.50 -5.71 2.02
CA LEU A 101 -1.64 -6.81 1.07
C LEU A 101 -1.20 -8.13 1.70
N VAL A 102 -2.10 -9.11 1.73
CA VAL A 102 -1.89 -10.44 2.32
C VAL A 102 -1.99 -11.49 1.22
N ASP A 103 -1.08 -12.45 1.20
CA ASP A 103 -1.17 -13.60 0.30
C ASP A 103 -2.13 -14.65 0.89
N ALA A 104 -3.34 -14.71 0.35
CA ALA A 104 -4.39 -15.60 0.81
C ALA A 104 -4.13 -17.10 0.50
N SER A 105 -3.17 -17.38 -0.36
CA SER A 105 -2.75 -18.76 -0.67
C SER A 105 -1.78 -19.34 0.36
N ARG A 106 -1.29 -18.50 1.30
CA ARG A 106 -0.30 -18.86 2.31
C ARG A 106 -0.83 -18.57 3.72
N GLU A 107 -0.92 -19.58 4.54
CA GLU A 107 -1.40 -19.46 5.92
C GLU A 107 -0.46 -18.59 6.80
N ASP A 108 0.85 -18.72 6.62
CA ASP A 108 1.87 -17.93 7.32
C ASP A 108 1.80 -16.44 6.96
N SER A 109 1.34 -16.08 5.77
CA SER A 109 1.19 -14.69 5.34
C SER A 109 0.21 -13.90 6.21
N VAL A 110 -0.87 -14.52 6.69
CA VAL A 110 -1.82 -13.87 7.61
C VAL A 110 -1.17 -13.61 8.97
N GLN A 111 -0.40 -14.58 9.48
CA GLN A 111 0.31 -14.44 10.75
C GLN A 111 1.39 -13.36 10.69
N GLU A 112 2.20 -13.34 9.63
CA GLU A 112 3.19 -12.30 9.38
C GLU A 112 2.54 -10.90 9.26
N ALA A 113 1.37 -10.82 8.63
CA ALA A 113 0.63 -9.58 8.46
C ALA A 113 0.18 -8.95 9.79
N ALA A 114 -0.04 -9.74 10.84
CA ALA A 114 -0.46 -9.24 12.15
C ALA A 114 0.57 -8.28 12.74
N GLY A 115 1.84 -8.66 12.77
CA GLY A 115 2.92 -7.80 13.29
C GLY A 115 3.10 -6.51 12.49
N ILE A 116 2.97 -6.60 11.15
CA ILE A 116 3.03 -5.43 10.27
C ILE A 116 1.86 -4.48 10.55
N LEU A 117 0.65 -5.03 10.66
CA LEU A 117 -0.56 -4.24 10.93
C LEU A 117 -0.48 -3.51 12.28
N ASP A 118 0.00 -4.17 13.32
CA ASP A 118 0.17 -3.58 14.65
C ASP A 118 1.20 -2.45 14.63
N ALA A 119 2.31 -2.63 13.92
CA ALA A 119 3.31 -1.59 13.73
C ALA A 119 2.72 -0.35 13.04
N PHE A 120 1.97 -0.55 11.93
CA PHE A 120 1.35 0.56 11.20
C PHE A 120 0.24 1.26 12.00
N ARG A 121 -0.59 0.53 12.74
CA ARG A 121 -1.60 1.11 13.64
C ARG A 121 -0.98 1.96 14.75
N THR A 122 0.18 1.56 15.25
CA THR A 122 0.91 2.30 16.29
C THR A 122 1.57 3.55 15.74
N MET A 123 2.10 3.47 14.52
CA MET A 123 2.86 4.53 13.87
C MET A 123 1.97 5.68 13.40
N ALA A 124 0.80 5.38 12.81
CA ALA A 124 -0.07 6.38 12.23
C ALA A 124 -1.56 6.00 12.39
N ARG A 125 -2.35 6.99 12.81
CA ARG A 125 -3.81 6.87 12.87
C ARG A 125 -4.42 7.38 11.56
N VAL A 126 -4.25 6.59 10.52
CA VAL A 126 -4.80 6.87 9.19
C VAL A 126 -5.65 5.69 8.73
N PRO A 127 -6.62 5.91 7.85
CA PRO A 127 -7.42 4.84 7.26
C PRO A 127 -6.58 3.79 6.54
N TYR A 128 -7.08 2.56 6.55
CA TYR A 128 -6.46 1.48 5.81
C TYR A 128 -7.50 0.50 5.29
N VAL A 129 -7.10 -0.28 4.30
CA VAL A 129 -7.85 -1.43 3.79
C VAL A 129 -6.95 -2.66 3.74
N VAL A 130 -7.57 -3.83 3.79
CA VAL A 130 -6.86 -5.11 3.64
C VAL A 130 -7.24 -5.72 2.30
N ALA A 131 -6.25 -6.14 1.53
CA ALA A 131 -6.45 -6.84 0.27
C ALA A 131 -5.89 -8.26 0.35
N LEU A 132 -6.71 -9.23 -0.02
CA LEU A 132 -6.37 -10.66 -0.05
C LEU A 132 -5.98 -11.03 -1.47
N ASN A 133 -4.68 -11.06 -1.74
CA ASN A 133 -4.14 -11.45 -3.03
C ASN A 133 -4.17 -12.98 -3.19
N ARG A 134 -4.41 -13.46 -4.39
CA ARG A 134 -4.50 -14.89 -4.70
C ARG A 134 -5.61 -15.64 -3.93
N ALA A 135 -6.65 -14.93 -3.50
CA ALA A 135 -7.82 -15.56 -2.93
C ALA A 135 -8.54 -16.40 -4.00
N SER A 136 -9.00 -17.60 -3.64
CA SER A 136 -9.88 -18.36 -4.51
C SER A 136 -11.32 -17.85 -4.35
N ALA A 137 -12.05 -17.69 -5.45
CA ALA A 137 -13.41 -17.12 -5.52
C ALA A 137 -14.46 -17.83 -4.64
N GLU A 138 -14.14 -18.96 -4.05
CA GLU A 138 -15.07 -19.77 -3.24
C GLU A 138 -14.96 -19.52 -1.72
N ASN A 139 -14.14 -18.56 -1.27
CA ASN A 139 -13.73 -18.55 0.13
C ASN A 139 -14.21 -17.30 0.89
N HIS A 140 -15.52 -17.06 0.93
CA HIS A 140 -16.11 -16.03 1.83
C HIS A 140 -15.70 -16.24 3.31
N ALA A 141 -15.53 -17.50 3.74
CA ALA A 141 -15.06 -17.83 5.08
C ALA A 141 -13.63 -17.31 5.35
N LEU A 142 -12.83 -17.05 4.32
CA LEU A 142 -11.48 -16.51 4.46
C LEU A 142 -11.49 -15.07 4.94
N VAL A 143 -12.40 -14.24 4.44
CA VAL A 143 -12.53 -12.83 4.85
C VAL A 143 -12.83 -12.74 6.34
N ASP A 144 -13.79 -13.53 6.82
CA ASP A 144 -14.16 -13.56 8.24
C ASP A 144 -13.01 -14.10 9.11
N SER A 145 -12.32 -15.13 8.64
CA SER A 145 -11.17 -15.70 9.33
C SER A 145 -10.02 -14.69 9.45
N VAL A 146 -9.68 -13.99 8.37
CA VAL A 146 -8.64 -12.95 8.37
C VAL A 146 -9.06 -11.78 9.27
N ARG A 147 -10.32 -11.35 9.21
CA ARG A 147 -10.84 -10.29 10.09
C ARG A 147 -10.65 -10.65 11.57
N GLN A 148 -10.98 -11.87 11.93
CA GLN A 148 -10.83 -12.35 13.31
C GLN A 148 -9.36 -12.47 13.71
N GLN A 149 -8.52 -13.09 12.88
CA GLN A 149 -7.10 -13.32 13.19
C GLN A 149 -6.32 -12.00 13.31
N LEU A 150 -6.57 -11.03 12.46
CA LEU A 150 -5.91 -9.72 12.47
C LEU A 150 -6.66 -8.68 13.32
N GLN A 151 -7.74 -9.05 13.99
CA GLN A 151 -8.58 -8.17 14.82
C GLN A 151 -8.95 -6.89 14.07
N ILE A 152 -9.42 -7.05 12.81
CA ILE A 152 -9.80 -5.93 11.94
C ILE A 152 -11.20 -5.45 12.32
N PRO A 153 -11.39 -4.15 12.62
CA PRO A 153 -12.70 -3.56 12.89
C PRO A 153 -13.70 -3.79 11.75
N SER A 154 -14.99 -3.81 12.06
CA SER A 154 -16.05 -4.11 11.09
C SER A 154 -16.20 -3.03 10.00
N ASP A 155 -15.81 -1.79 10.28
CA ASP A 155 -15.81 -0.65 9.39
C ASP A 155 -14.62 -0.61 8.43
N VAL A 156 -13.59 -1.42 8.68
CA VAL A 156 -12.44 -1.55 7.77
C VAL A 156 -12.75 -2.58 6.69
N ALA A 157 -12.59 -2.17 5.44
CA ALA A 157 -12.82 -3.04 4.28
C ALA A 157 -11.72 -4.11 4.14
N ILE A 158 -12.18 -5.36 3.89
CA ILE A 158 -11.32 -6.46 3.43
C ILE A 158 -11.84 -6.86 2.05
N LEU A 159 -10.98 -6.83 1.03
CA LEU A 159 -11.34 -7.10 -0.36
C LEU A 159 -10.46 -8.21 -0.95
N GLU A 160 -11.03 -9.02 -1.81
CA GLU A 160 -10.25 -9.89 -2.68
C GLU A 160 -9.51 -9.03 -3.70
N CYS A 161 -8.28 -9.43 -4.04
CA CYS A 161 -7.43 -8.71 -4.97
C CYS A 161 -6.64 -9.70 -5.84
N ASP A 162 -6.67 -9.47 -7.13
CA ASP A 162 -5.66 -10.00 -8.04
C ASP A 162 -4.67 -8.88 -8.35
N ALA A 163 -3.47 -8.98 -7.78
CA ALA A 163 -2.42 -7.97 -7.98
C ALA A 163 -1.96 -7.85 -9.46
N THR A 164 -2.32 -8.79 -10.32
CA THR A 164 -2.01 -8.76 -11.76
C THR A 164 -3.13 -8.14 -12.59
N ASP A 165 -4.34 -8.01 -12.04
CA ASP A 165 -5.48 -7.40 -12.71
C ASP A 165 -5.68 -5.93 -12.33
N LYS A 166 -5.67 -5.07 -13.35
CA LYS A 166 -5.74 -3.62 -13.18
C LYS A 166 -7.05 -3.15 -12.53
N GLU A 167 -8.18 -3.74 -12.90
CA GLU A 167 -9.49 -3.36 -12.35
C GLU A 167 -9.62 -3.84 -10.90
N SER A 168 -9.10 -5.01 -10.58
CA SER A 168 -9.04 -5.50 -9.20
C SER A 168 -8.21 -4.57 -8.30
N VAL A 169 -7.00 -4.22 -8.73
CA VAL A 169 -6.13 -3.27 -8.00
C VAL A 169 -6.78 -1.91 -7.85
N LYS A 170 -7.44 -1.40 -8.90
CA LYS A 170 -8.15 -0.13 -8.88
C LYS A 170 -9.28 -0.13 -7.85
N ASN A 171 -10.06 -1.20 -7.76
CA ASN A 171 -11.15 -1.33 -6.79
C ASN A 171 -10.63 -1.26 -5.34
N VAL A 172 -9.51 -1.90 -5.05
CA VAL A 172 -8.89 -1.84 -3.72
C VAL A 172 -8.39 -0.43 -3.39
N LEU A 173 -7.76 0.25 -4.34
CA LEU A 173 -7.31 1.64 -4.15
C LEU A 173 -8.48 2.60 -4.00
N LEU A 174 -9.58 2.41 -4.73
CA LEU A 174 -10.80 3.20 -4.56
C LEU A 174 -11.41 3.01 -3.17
N ALA A 175 -11.45 1.78 -2.66
CA ALA A 175 -11.93 1.52 -1.31
C ALA A 175 -11.10 2.27 -0.25
N LEU A 176 -9.76 2.30 -0.42
CA LEU A 176 -8.89 3.08 0.46
C LEU A 176 -9.16 4.58 0.37
N LEU A 177 -9.30 5.11 -0.85
CA LEU A 177 -9.58 6.55 -1.03
C LEU A 177 -10.93 6.94 -0.45
N TYR A 178 -11.95 6.10 -0.56
CA TYR A 178 -13.24 6.33 0.11
C TYR A 178 -13.09 6.33 1.63
N ALA A 179 -12.34 5.40 2.21
CA ALA A 179 -12.08 5.39 3.65
C ALA A 179 -11.36 6.67 4.12
N VAL A 180 -10.41 7.18 3.32
CA VAL A 180 -9.73 8.45 3.60
C VAL A 180 -10.69 9.65 3.52
N LEU A 181 -11.59 9.69 2.55
CA LEU A 181 -12.58 10.76 2.43
C LEU A 181 -13.54 10.77 3.62
N ASP A 182 -14.01 9.61 4.03
CA ASP A 182 -14.93 9.43 5.16
C ASP A 182 -14.29 9.90 6.48
N ASP A 183 -13.00 9.60 6.66
CA ASP A 183 -12.23 10.03 7.83
C ASP A 183 -12.08 11.56 7.88
N VAL A 184 -11.72 12.19 6.76
CA VAL A 184 -11.60 13.65 6.65
C VAL A 184 -12.95 14.34 6.89
N GLU A 185 -14.05 13.82 6.35
CA GLU A 185 -15.39 14.37 6.60
C GLU A 185 -15.78 14.25 8.07
N THR A 186 -15.46 13.12 8.70
CA THR A 186 -15.74 12.88 10.12
C THR A 186 -14.93 13.82 11.02
N GLU A 187 -13.66 14.06 10.71
CA GLU A 187 -12.83 15.03 11.43
C GLU A 187 -13.34 16.46 11.27
N ALA A 188 -13.74 16.84 10.07
CA ALA A 188 -14.28 18.18 9.80
C ALA A 188 -15.60 18.47 10.55
N VAL A 189 -16.41 17.45 10.85
CA VAL A 189 -17.65 17.59 11.65
C VAL A 189 -17.36 17.71 13.15
N ARG A 190 -16.23 17.17 13.62
CA ARG A 190 -15.82 17.20 15.04
C ARG A 190 -15.05 18.46 15.45
N ALA A 191 -14.54 19.22 14.47
CA ALA A 191 -13.75 20.44 14.67
C ALA A 191 -14.62 21.70 14.72
#